data_a89f4267250c15dfdf7a97fb4263e772
#
_entry.id   a89f4267250c15dfdf7a97fb4263e772
#
_cell.length_a   1.000
_cell.length_b   1.000
_cell.length_c   1.000
_cell.angle_alpha   90.00
_cell.angle_beta   90.00
_cell.angle_gamma   90.00
#
_symmetry.space_group_name_H-M   'P 1'
#
loop_
_entity.id
_entity.type
_entity.pdbx_description
1 polymer ?
#
loop_
_entity_poly.entity_id
_entity_poly.type
_entity_poly.pdbx_seq_one_letter_code
_entity_poly.pdbx_strand_id
1 'polypeptide(L)'
;MSIGTIKKVAGPLVIAEGMRDANMFDVVRVSKHRLIGEIIEMHGDKASIQVYEETSGLGPGEPVESTGAPLSVELGPGLIRSIYDGIQRPLDDIMKLSGNNLQRGVEVPSLKRDIKWKFTPCVKAGTKVTGGDVIGTVQETDIVLHKIMVPCKLKGTIKSIKEGEFTVTETIAVLEKEDGTTQELTLMQKWPVRVGRPYKKKLSPDMPLITGQRVIDTLFPIAKGGVAAVPGPFGSGKTVVQHQLAKWAEADIVVYIGCGERGNEMTDVLNEFPELIDPKTGKTLMERTVLIANTSDMPVAAREASIYTGITIAEYFRDMGYSVALMGDSTSRWAEALREMSGRLEEMPGEEGYPAYLGSRLAQFYERAGRVITLGSDDTEGALSVIGAVSPPGGDISEPVSQATLRIVKVFWGLDASLAYKRHFPAVNWLTSYSLYVDTMANWYKENVASDWMDCRGRIMHLLQEEAELEEIVKLVGMDALSAPDRLKLEAARSIREDFLHQNAFHETDTYTSLDKQYKMMHLVLAYFDLSTMALKNGADIEKLVSLPERERVGRFKYVQNENTEKEYEDIMLNLEKSINNLTTKGDNEDA
;
A
#
# COMPACT_ATOMS: atom_id res chain seq x y z
N MET A 1 -33.39 18.39 -10.35
CA MET A 1 -33.07 16.98 -10.62
C MET A 1 -33.48 16.70 -12.04
N SER A 2 -32.53 16.28 -12.89
CA SER A 2 -32.85 15.90 -14.28
C SER A 2 -33.45 14.50 -14.27
N ILE A 3 -34.54 14.31 -14.96
CA ILE A 3 -35.19 13.01 -15.12
C ILE A 3 -35.16 12.66 -16.59
N GLY A 4 -34.42 11.61 -16.93
CA GLY A 4 -34.30 11.07 -18.26
C GLY A 4 -34.97 9.70 -18.38
N THR A 5 -34.85 9.10 -19.54
CA THR A 5 -35.36 7.75 -19.85
C THR A 5 -34.28 6.92 -20.52
N ILE A 6 -34.22 5.63 -20.17
CA ILE A 6 -33.30 4.66 -20.78
C ILE A 6 -33.64 4.51 -22.26
N LYS A 7 -32.63 4.63 -23.11
CA LYS A 7 -32.73 4.38 -24.55
C LYS A 7 -32.05 3.08 -24.98
N LYS A 8 -30.91 2.75 -24.40
CA LYS A 8 -30.13 1.54 -24.72
C LYS A 8 -29.50 0.99 -23.43
N VAL A 9 -29.46 -0.32 -23.33
CA VAL A 9 -28.73 -1.05 -22.28
C VAL A 9 -27.71 -1.97 -22.96
N ALA A 10 -26.44 -1.88 -22.55
CA ALA A 10 -25.36 -2.69 -23.10
C ALA A 10 -24.44 -3.17 -21.93
N GLY A 11 -24.88 -4.21 -21.21
CA GLY A 11 -24.25 -4.64 -19.98
C GLY A 11 -24.28 -3.51 -18.93
N PRO A 12 -23.18 -3.18 -18.24
CA PRO A 12 -23.16 -2.11 -17.24
C PRO A 12 -23.29 -0.70 -17.82
N LEU A 13 -23.26 -0.54 -19.15
CA LEU A 13 -23.46 0.74 -19.82
C LEU A 13 -24.94 0.95 -20.15
N VAL A 14 -25.51 2.04 -19.67
CA VAL A 14 -26.87 2.49 -19.98
C VAL A 14 -26.81 3.85 -20.66
N ILE A 15 -27.49 4.02 -21.78
CA ILE A 15 -27.65 5.31 -22.44
C ILE A 15 -29.05 5.83 -22.12
N ALA A 16 -29.10 7.01 -21.49
CA ALA A 16 -30.34 7.72 -21.20
C ALA A 16 -30.44 9.00 -22.03
N GLU A 17 -31.66 9.40 -22.39
CA GLU A 17 -31.98 10.68 -23.04
C GLU A 17 -32.81 11.58 -22.13
N GLY A 18 -32.82 12.89 -22.40
CA GLY A 18 -33.51 13.87 -21.56
C GLY A 18 -32.67 14.33 -20.36
N MET A 19 -31.35 14.10 -20.37
CA MET A 19 -30.44 14.38 -19.26
C MET A 19 -29.70 15.74 -19.39
N ARG A 20 -30.29 16.71 -20.09
CA ARG A 20 -29.62 17.99 -20.43
C ARG A 20 -29.08 18.78 -19.24
N ASP A 21 -29.76 18.71 -18.08
CA ASP A 21 -29.40 19.46 -16.88
C ASP A 21 -28.50 18.66 -15.92
N ALA A 22 -28.06 17.46 -16.28
CA ALA A 22 -27.15 16.65 -15.52
C ALA A 22 -25.68 17.02 -15.87
N ASN A 23 -24.77 16.77 -14.95
CA ASN A 23 -23.35 16.99 -15.16
C ASN A 23 -22.60 15.66 -15.30
N MET A 24 -21.45 15.73 -15.95
CA MET A 24 -20.51 14.60 -16.00
C MET A 24 -20.09 14.23 -14.59
N PHE A 25 -20.04 12.93 -14.30
CA PHE A 25 -19.77 12.33 -12.99
C PHE A 25 -20.90 12.46 -11.96
N ASP A 26 -22.07 13.01 -12.30
CA ASP A 26 -23.23 12.93 -11.42
C ASP A 26 -23.63 11.47 -11.19
N VAL A 27 -23.90 11.13 -9.94
CA VAL A 27 -24.56 9.87 -9.59
C VAL A 27 -26.01 9.92 -10.03
N VAL A 28 -26.47 8.84 -10.63
CA VAL A 28 -27.85 8.66 -11.09
C VAL A 28 -28.49 7.42 -10.47
N ARG A 29 -29.81 7.45 -10.38
CA ARG A 29 -30.66 6.30 -10.03
C ARG A 29 -31.32 5.77 -11.30
N VAL A 30 -30.90 4.56 -11.69
CA VAL A 30 -31.31 3.95 -12.96
C VAL A 30 -32.45 2.97 -12.72
N SER A 31 -33.50 3.10 -13.49
CA SER A 31 -34.71 2.27 -13.48
C SER A 31 -35.59 2.42 -12.22
N LYS A 32 -36.70 1.72 -12.20
CA LYS A 32 -37.57 1.57 -11.03
C LYS A 32 -36.86 0.87 -9.85
N HIS A 33 -35.80 0.11 -10.14
CA HIS A 33 -34.97 -0.57 -9.14
C HIS A 33 -33.98 0.37 -8.48
N ARG A 34 -33.86 1.64 -8.93
CA ARG A 34 -32.97 2.68 -8.37
C ARG A 34 -31.49 2.27 -8.32
N LEU A 35 -31.04 1.52 -9.34
CA LEU A 35 -29.63 1.09 -9.39
C LEU A 35 -28.70 2.29 -9.41
N ILE A 36 -27.59 2.19 -8.69
CA ILE A 36 -26.60 3.26 -8.63
C ILE A 36 -25.78 3.25 -9.92
N GLY A 37 -25.70 4.42 -10.57
CA GLY A 37 -24.85 4.64 -11.73
C GLY A 37 -24.17 6.01 -11.68
N GLU A 38 -23.21 6.24 -12.56
CA GLU A 38 -22.48 7.49 -12.73
C GLU A 38 -22.48 7.87 -14.21
N ILE A 39 -22.68 9.14 -14.49
CA ILE A 39 -22.56 9.67 -15.84
C ILE A 39 -21.10 9.77 -16.22
N ILE A 40 -20.67 9.03 -17.23
CA ILE A 40 -19.26 8.99 -17.68
C ILE A 40 -19.02 9.74 -18.98
N GLU A 41 -20.10 10.06 -19.72
CA GLU A 41 -20.02 10.80 -20.97
C GLU A 41 -21.35 11.51 -21.24
N MET A 42 -21.28 12.68 -21.87
CA MET A 42 -22.46 13.49 -22.25
C MET A 42 -22.41 13.89 -23.72
N HIS A 43 -23.47 13.61 -24.47
CA HIS A 43 -23.66 14.05 -25.86
C HIS A 43 -24.99 14.76 -26.01
N GLY A 44 -25.00 16.08 -25.89
CA GLY A 44 -26.22 16.89 -25.93
C GLY A 44 -27.14 16.59 -24.74
N ASP A 45 -28.29 15.97 -25.01
CA ASP A 45 -29.25 15.53 -23.98
C ASP A 45 -29.11 14.04 -23.59
N LYS A 46 -28.15 13.33 -24.21
CA LYS A 46 -27.87 11.93 -23.92
C LYS A 46 -26.73 11.79 -22.97
N ALA A 47 -26.91 10.92 -21.98
CA ALA A 47 -25.90 10.54 -21.02
C ALA A 47 -25.54 9.06 -21.18
N SER A 48 -24.26 8.75 -21.29
CA SER A 48 -23.70 7.41 -21.10
C SER A 48 -23.45 7.18 -19.62
N ILE A 49 -24.12 6.19 -19.06
CA ILE A 49 -24.16 5.92 -17.61
C ILE A 49 -23.53 4.56 -17.34
N GLN A 50 -22.55 4.55 -16.51
CA GLN A 50 -21.94 3.36 -15.96
C GLN A 50 -22.71 2.93 -14.71
N VAL A 51 -23.35 1.76 -14.73
CA VAL A 51 -24.10 1.24 -13.59
C VAL A 51 -23.22 0.35 -12.73
N TYR A 52 -23.23 0.58 -11.44
CA TYR A 52 -22.41 -0.13 -10.43
C TYR A 52 -23.01 -1.46 -9.97
N GLU A 53 -24.16 -1.80 -10.47
CA GLU A 53 -24.92 -2.99 -10.14
C GLU A 53 -25.28 -3.76 -11.41
N GLU A 54 -25.80 -4.98 -11.26
CA GLU A 54 -26.20 -5.78 -12.40
C GLU A 54 -27.43 -5.19 -13.11
N THR A 55 -27.34 -5.05 -14.43
CA THR A 55 -28.34 -4.40 -15.28
C THR A 55 -29.30 -5.38 -15.98
N SER A 56 -29.20 -6.68 -15.68
CA SER A 56 -30.08 -7.68 -16.27
C SER A 56 -31.56 -7.34 -16.03
N GLY A 57 -32.36 -7.37 -17.09
CA GLY A 57 -33.80 -7.07 -17.03
C GLY A 57 -34.17 -5.58 -17.11
N LEU A 58 -33.20 -4.66 -17.24
CA LEU A 58 -33.48 -3.26 -17.56
C LEU A 58 -33.85 -3.13 -19.02
N GLY A 59 -34.78 -2.20 -19.33
CA GLY A 59 -35.24 -1.95 -20.67
C GLY A 59 -35.42 -0.48 -21.04
N PRO A 60 -35.54 -0.17 -22.35
CA PRO A 60 -35.85 1.17 -22.80
C PRO A 60 -37.16 1.70 -22.21
N GLY A 61 -37.21 3.01 -21.94
CA GLY A 61 -38.37 3.69 -21.38
C GLY A 61 -38.43 3.74 -19.84
N GLU A 62 -37.51 3.06 -19.14
CA GLU A 62 -37.41 3.18 -17.69
C GLU A 62 -36.75 4.49 -17.25
N PRO A 63 -37.11 5.04 -16.07
CA PRO A 63 -36.64 6.34 -15.62
C PRO A 63 -35.19 6.33 -15.22
N VAL A 64 -34.51 7.47 -15.37
CA VAL A 64 -33.17 7.76 -14.84
C VAL A 64 -33.21 9.11 -14.13
N GLU A 65 -32.87 9.13 -12.85
CA GLU A 65 -32.89 10.33 -12.03
C GLU A 65 -31.47 10.74 -11.64
N SER A 66 -31.06 11.96 -11.99
CA SER A 66 -29.78 12.52 -11.49
C SER A 66 -29.91 13.00 -10.04
N THR A 67 -28.90 12.69 -9.22
CA THR A 67 -28.81 13.21 -7.85
C THR A 67 -28.23 14.63 -7.81
N GLY A 68 -27.63 15.10 -8.91
CA GLY A 68 -26.93 16.40 -8.99
C GLY A 68 -25.63 16.46 -8.18
N ALA A 69 -25.08 15.32 -7.80
CA ALA A 69 -23.85 15.23 -7.03
C ALA A 69 -22.97 14.06 -7.54
N PRO A 70 -21.64 14.22 -7.54
CA PRO A 70 -20.73 13.18 -7.95
C PRO A 70 -20.65 12.04 -6.94
N LEU A 71 -20.13 10.88 -7.36
CA LEU A 71 -19.85 9.76 -6.47
C LEU A 71 -18.94 10.24 -5.34
N SER A 72 -19.44 10.14 -4.13
CA SER A 72 -18.78 10.67 -2.93
C SER A 72 -18.76 9.63 -1.82
N VAL A 73 -17.69 9.62 -1.06
CA VAL A 73 -17.57 8.80 0.16
C VAL A 73 -18.02 9.59 1.38
N GLU A 74 -18.56 8.89 2.36
CA GLU A 74 -18.84 9.41 3.69
C GLU A 74 -17.61 9.21 4.58
N LEU A 75 -17.10 10.28 5.15
CA LEU A 75 -15.88 10.34 5.93
C LEU A 75 -16.19 10.76 7.36
N GLY A 76 -15.99 9.88 8.32
CA GLY A 76 -16.32 10.09 9.72
C GLY A 76 -16.03 8.86 10.58
N PRO A 77 -16.30 8.89 11.89
CA PRO A 77 -16.14 7.75 12.79
C PRO A 77 -16.98 6.54 12.34
N GLY A 78 -16.40 5.35 12.39
CA GLY A 78 -16.99 4.11 11.91
C GLY A 78 -16.41 3.60 10.59
N LEU A 79 -15.36 4.27 10.06
CA LEU A 79 -14.61 3.78 8.91
C LEU A 79 -13.70 2.61 9.28
N ILE A 80 -13.01 2.70 10.41
CA ILE A 80 -12.11 1.64 10.87
C ILE A 80 -12.91 0.38 11.22
N ARG A 81 -12.34 -0.79 10.98
CA ARG A 81 -12.95 -2.11 11.09
C ARG A 81 -14.05 -2.40 10.06
N SER A 82 -14.36 -1.46 9.17
CA SER A 82 -15.42 -1.64 8.19
C SER A 82 -14.88 -2.33 6.93
N ILE A 83 -15.78 -3.12 6.33
CA ILE A 83 -15.55 -3.81 5.06
C ILE A 83 -16.56 -3.25 4.08
N TYR A 84 -16.06 -2.56 3.05
CA TYR A 84 -16.85 -1.90 2.04
C TYR A 84 -16.73 -2.59 0.67
N ASP A 85 -17.72 -2.40 -0.17
CA ASP A 85 -17.58 -2.65 -1.60
C ASP A 85 -16.94 -1.45 -2.33
N GLY A 86 -16.82 -1.53 -3.66
CA GLY A 86 -16.15 -0.50 -4.47
C GLY A 86 -16.78 0.90 -4.42
N ILE A 87 -18.02 1.04 -3.98
CA ILE A 87 -18.73 2.33 -3.84
C ILE A 87 -19.10 2.67 -2.39
N GLN A 88 -18.34 2.12 -1.44
CA GLN A 88 -18.50 2.32 0.00
C GLN A 88 -19.83 1.82 0.58
N ARG A 89 -20.42 0.76 0.05
CA ARG A 89 -21.53 0.08 0.74
C ARG A 89 -20.95 -0.91 1.76
N PRO A 90 -21.37 -0.90 3.04
CA PRO A 90 -20.89 -1.82 4.06
C PRO A 90 -21.41 -3.24 3.79
N LEU A 91 -20.50 -4.18 3.51
CA LEU A 91 -20.85 -5.55 3.13
C LEU A 91 -21.56 -6.32 4.24
N ASP A 92 -21.16 -6.11 5.50
CA ASP A 92 -21.80 -6.75 6.67
C ASP A 92 -23.28 -6.37 6.81
N ASP A 93 -23.62 -5.12 6.55
CA ASP A 93 -24.99 -4.64 6.67
C ASP A 93 -25.84 -5.05 5.46
N ILE A 94 -25.23 -5.11 4.26
CA ILE A 94 -25.89 -5.69 3.08
C ILE A 94 -26.21 -7.17 3.32
N MET A 95 -25.25 -7.93 3.87
CA MET A 95 -25.44 -9.36 4.18
C MET A 95 -26.59 -9.59 5.19
N LYS A 96 -26.75 -8.71 6.18
CA LYS A 96 -27.88 -8.78 7.13
C LYS A 96 -29.24 -8.52 6.47
N LEU A 97 -29.29 -7.66 5.46
CA LEU A 97 -30.53 -7.29 4.76
C LEU A 97 -30.93 -8.26 3.65
N SER A 98 -29.96 -8.73 2.87
CA SER A 98 -30.20 -9.53 1.67
C SER A 98 -29.68 -10.98 1.74
N GLY A 99 -29.12 -11.40 2.87
CA GLY A 99 -28.50 -12.72 3.00
C GLY A 99 -27.23 -12.85 2.15
N ASN A 100 -26.96 -14.06 1.69
CA ASN A 100 -25.71 -14.36 0.95
C ASN A 100 -25.69 -13.83 -0.50
N ASN A 101 -26.80 -13.28 -0.99
CA ASN A 101 -26.88 -12.74 -2.35
C ASN A 101 -27.03 -11.22 -2.31
N LEU A 102 -26.17 -10.51 -3.03
CA LEU A 102 -26.30 -9.06 -3.25
C LEU A 102 -27.59 -8.77 -4.02
N GLN A 103 -28.58 -8.23 -3.35
CA GLN A 103 -29.79 -7.75 -4.01
C GLN A 103 -29.55 -6.38 -4.66
N ARG A 104 -30.16 -6.17 -5.83
CA ARG A 104 -30.06 -4.91 -6.58
C ARG A 104 -30.85 -3.79 -5.92
N GLY A 105 -30.33 -2.56 -6.01
CA GLY A 105 -31.01 -1.36 -5.49
C GLY A 105 -31.04 -1.27 -3.96
N VAL A 106 -30.22 -2.06 -3.24
CA VAL A 106 -30.12 -1.95 -1.78
C VAL A 106 -29.34 -0.68 -1.42
N GLU A 107 -30.03 0.24 -0.77
CA GLU A 107 -29.44 1.45 -0.22
C GLU A 107 -29.12 1.25 1.26
N VAL A 108 -27.84 1.26 1.59
CA VAL A 108 -27.36 1.21 2.97
C VAL A 108 -26.44 2.42 3.19
N PRO A 109 -26.61 3.17 4.30
CA PRO A 109 -25.68 4.24 4.62
C PRO A 109 -24.27 3.70 4.80
N SER A 110 -23.27 4.41 4.26
CA SER A 110 -21.86 3.99 4.35
C SER A 110 -21.35 4.01 5.78
N LEU A 111 -21.76 4.97 6.59
CA LEU A 111 -21.52 5.01 8.02
C LEU A 111 -22.83 4.71 8.78
N LYS A 112 -22.75 3.95 9.86
CA LYS A 112 -23.91 3.59 10.68
C LYS A 112 -24.52 4.83 11.33
N ARG A 113 -25.85 4.99 11.20
CA ARG A 113 -26.59 6.17 11.71
C ARG A 113 -27.06 6.03 13.15
N ASP A 114 -27.07 4.84 13.69
CA ASP A 114 -27.57 4.47 15.02
C ASP A 114 -26.47 4.46 16.09
N ILE A 115 -25.21 4.41 15.71
CA ILE A 115 -24.08 4.42 16.64
C ILE A 115 -23.84 5.84 17.14
N LYS A 116 -23.79 5.98 18.46
CA LYS A 116 -23.41 7.21 19.15
C LYS A 116 -21.94 7.19 19.50
N TRP A 117 -21.26 8.29 19.19
CA TRP A 117 -19.86 8.51 19.41
C TRP A 117 -19.67 9.62 20.46
N LYS A 118 -18.81 9.39 21.42
CA LYS A 118 -18.46 10.41 22.41
C LYS A 118 -17.53 11.44 21.75
N PHE A 119 -18.09 12.62 21.49
CA PHE A 119 -17.36 13.74 20.92
C PHE A 119 -16.83 14.65 22.03
N THR A 120 -15.52 14.92 22.00
CA THR A 120 -14.84 15.85 22.91
C THR A 120 -14.29 17.02 22.10
N PRO A 121 -14.81 18.25 22.30
CA PRO A 121 -14.33 19.43 21.58
C PRO A 121 -12.92 19.83 22.04
N CYS A 122 -12.08 20.28 21.11
CA CYS A 122 -10.77 20.86 21.39
C CYS A 122 -10.72 22.37 21.15
N VAL A 123 -11.80 22.97 20.65
CA VAL A 123 -11.96 24.41 20.44
C VAL A 123 -13.19 24.92 21.19
N LYS A 124 -13.28 26.25 21.39
CA LYS A 124 -14.40 26.90 22.07
C LYS A 124 -15.20 27.76 21.09
N ALA A 125 -16.43 28.12 21.52
CA ALA A 125 -17.20 29.14 20.81
C ALA A 125 -16.39 30.46 20.74
N GLY A 126 -16.47 31.13 19.59
CA GLY A 126 -15.66 32.31 19.28
C GLY A 126 -14.31 32.01 18.60
N THR A 127 -13.86 30.76 18.52
CA THR A 127 -12.61 30.40 17.84
C THR A 127 -12.78 30.54 16.31
N LYS A 128 -11.85 31.22 15.66
CA LYS A 128 -11.76 31.26 14.19
C LYS A 128 -11.13 29.98 13.69
N VAL A 129 -11.73 29.38 12.68
CA VAL A 129 -11.29 28.12 12.09
C VAL A 129 -11.29 28.19 10.57
N THR A 130 -10.42 27.39 9.96
CA THR A 130 -10.35 27.21 8.52
C THR A 130 -10.51 25.75 8.16
N GLY A 131 -10.73 25.45 6.86
CA GLY A 131 -10.82 24.07 6.39
C GLY A 131 -9.60 23.25 6.79
N GLY A 132 -9.83 22.09 7.39
CA GLY A 132 -8.79 21.20 7.91
C GLY A 132 -8.49 21.37 9.40
N ASP A 133 -8.93 22.46 10.04
CA ASP A 133 -8.74 22.61 11.49
C ASP A 133 -9.51 21.52 12.26
N VAL A 134 -8.87 20.95 13.26
CA VAL A 134 -9.49 19.97 14.17
C VAL A 134 -10.33 20.68 15.19
N ILE A 135 -11.63 20.37 15.26
CA ILE A 135 -12.57 20.98 16.21
C ILE A 135 -12.87 20.10 17.43
N GLY A 136 -12.52 18.82 17.35
CA GLY A 136 -12.71 17.87 18.43
C GLY A 136 -12.29 16.47 18.01
N THR A 137 -12.44 15.52 18.93
CA THR A 137 -11.99 14.14 18.74
C THR A 137 -13.06 13.14 19.17
N VAL A 138 -12.96 11.93 18.60
CA VAL A 138 -13.77 10.77 18.93
C VAL A 138 -12.83 9.57 19.03
N GLN A 139 -12.88 8.80 20.14
CA GLN A 139 -12.16 7.54 20.20
C GLN A 139 -12.89 6.49 19.38
N GLU A 140 -12.38 6.19 18.17
CA GLU A 140 -13.04 5.26 17.25
C GLU A 140 -12.71 3.81 17.58
N THR A 141 -11.43 3.52 17.82
CA THR A 141 -10.95 2.23 18.33
C THR A 141 -9.99 2.46 19.49
N ASP A 142 -9.52 1.39 20.14
CA ASP A 142 -8.53 1.53 21.23
C ASP A 142 -7.22 2.21 20.77
N ILE A 143 -6.93 2.17 19.47
CA ILE A 143 -5.68 2.67 18.88
C ILE A 143 -5.89 3.97 18.07
N VAL A 144 -7.08 4.19 17.50
CA VAL A 144 -7.33 5.28 16.57
C VAL A 144 -8.18 6.37 17.22
N LEU A 145 -7.59 7.54 17.38
CA LEU A 145 -8.28 8.76 17.78
C LEU A 145 -8.75 9.52 16.55
N HIS A 146 -10.04 9.44 16.24
CA HIS A 146 -10.62 10.11 15.08
C HIS A 146 -10.70 11.62 15.31
N LYS A 147 -10.03 12.41 14.48
CA LYS A 147 -10.03 13.88 14.57
C LYS A 147 -11.10 14.45 13.66
N ILE A 148 -12.03 15.18 14.23
CA ILE A 148 -13.12 15.81 13.49
C ILE A 148 -12.64 17.15 12.97
N MET A 149 -12.54 17.25 11.64
CA MET A 149 -11.98 18.41 10.93
C MET A 149 -13.07 19.25 10.28
N VAL A 150 -12.86 20.56 10.27
CA VAL A 150 -13.66 21.49 9.46
C VAL A 150 -13.56 21.09 7.99
N PRO A 151 -14.68 20.95 7.24
CA PRO A 151 -14.65 20.64 5.81
C PRO A 151 -13.77 21.63 5.03
N CYS A 152 -12.97 21.13 4.10
CA CYS A 152 -11.87 21.87 3.44
C CYS A 152 -12.26 23.22 2.82
N LYS A 153 -13.52 23.39 2.40
CA LYS A 153 -14.02 24.61 1.73
C LYS A 153 -14.64 25.64 2.69
N LEU A 154 -14.70 25.30 3.99
CA LEU A 154 -15.34 26.15 4.98
C LEU A 154 -14.31 26.97 5.76
N LYS A 155 -14.70 28.19 6.10
CA LYS A 155 -13.93 29.12 6.93
C LYS A 155 -14.92 29.99 7.71
N GLY A 156 -14.62 30.28 8.96
CA GLY A 156 -15.48 31.14 9.78
C GLY A 156 -15.13 31.09 11.26
N THR A 157 -16.11 31.41 12.10
CA THR A 157 -15.99 31.40 13.56
C THR A 157 -16.96 30.37 14.14
N ILE A 158 -16.51 29.58 15.09
CA ILE A 158 -17.38 28.63 15.80
C ILE A 158 -18.37 29.43 16.66
N LYS A 159 -19.65 29.40 16.28
CA LYS A 159 -20.73 30.06 17.01
C LYS A 159 -21.13 29.27 18.25
N SER A 160 -21.21 27.95 18.11
CA SER A 160 -21.49 27.02 19.22
C SER A 160 -20.85 25.67 18.93
N ILE A 161 -20.45 24.98 19.99
CA ILE A 161 -19.95 23.60 19.93
C ILE A 161 -20.38 22.86 21.18
N LYS A 162 -20.76 21.59 21.05
CA LYS A 162 -21.34 20.80 22.14
C LYS A 162 -20.43 19.59 22.40
N GLU A 163 -20.23 19.25 23.67
CA GLU A 163 -19.66 17.98 24.10
C GLU A 163 -20.79 16.98 24.39
N GLY A 164 -20.57 15.70 24.06
CA GLY A 164 -21.55 14.66 24.34
C GLY A 164 -21.49 13.49 23.40
N GLU A 165 -22.53 12.68 23.40
CA GLU A 165 -22.69 11.55 22.51
C GLU A 165 -23.58 11.92 21.32
N PHE A 166 -23.05 11.77 20.12
CA PHE A 166 -23.73 12.12 18.88
C PHE A 166 -23.62 11.00 17.85
N THR A 167 -24.64 10.86 17.03
CA THR A 167 -24.56 10.10 15.79
C THR A 167 -23.76 10.88 14.73
N VAL A 168 -23.36 10.23 13.65
CA VAL A 168 -22.55 10.86 12.60
C VAL A 168 -23.27 11.99 11.86
N THR A 169 -24.60 12.08 11.95
CA THR A 169 -25.44 13.07 11.27
C THR A 169 -25.97 14.18 12.20
N GLU A 170 -25.84 14.03 13.51
CA GLU A 170 -26.27 15.06 14.45
C GLU A 170 -25.31 16.24 14.47
N THR A 171 -25.85 17.44 14.66
CA THR A 171 -25.08 18.70 14.68
C THR A 171 -24.28 18.82 15.98
N ILE A 172 -22.94 18.83 15.85
CA ILE A 172 -22.00 18.98 16.98
C ILE A 172 -21.55 20.43 17.16
N ALA A 173 -21.50 21.21 16.08
CA ALA A 173 -21.09 22.61 16.10
C ALA A 173 -21.80 23.42 15.02
N VAL A 174 -21.86 24.74 15.21
CA VAL A 174 -22.37 25.69 14.23
C VAL A 174 -21.24 26.66 13.89
N LEU A 175 -20.92 26.74 12.60
CA LEU A 175 -19.94 27.67 12.05
C LEU A 175 -20.66 28.89 11.46
N GLU A 176 -20.26 30.09 11.84
CA GLU A 176 -20.67 31.35 11.24
C GLU A 176 -19.63 31.78 10.22
N LYS A 177 -20.02 31.87 8.97
CA LYS A 177 -19.14 32.27 7.85
C LYS A 177 -18.95 33.80 7.84
N GLU A 178 -17.97 34.27 7.04
CA GLU A 178 -17.67 35.71 6.90
C GLU A 178 -18.87 36.51 6.33
N ASP A 179 -19.76 35.87 5.58
CA ASP A 179 -20.99 36.46 5.03
C ASP A 179 -22.17 36.50 6.03
N GLY A 180 -21.95 36.06 7.27
CA GLY A 180 -22.96 35.99 8.32
C GLY A 180 -23.89 34.78 8.22
N THR A 181 -23.76 33.93 7.22
CA THR A 181 -24.52 32.66 7.12
C THR A 181 -23.96 31.63 8.09
N THR A 182 -24.84 30.76 8.58
CA THR A 182 -24.43 29.66 9.47
C THR A 182 -24.42 28.34 8.75
N GLN A 183 -23.44 27.50 9.10
CA GLN A 183 -23.31 26.13 8.63
C GLN A 183 -23.24 25.17 9.80
N GLU A 184 -24.09 24.17 9.80
CA GLU A 184 -24.02 23.09 10.77
C GLU A 184 -22.90 22.13 10.43
N LEU A 185 -22.12 21.73 11.44
CA LEU A 185 -21.06 20.74 11.35
C LEU A 185 -21.48 19.48 12.08
N THR A 186 -21.23 18.33 11.47
CA THR A 186 -21.52 17.01 12.00
C THR A 186 -20.22 16.20 12.14
N LEU A 187 -20.29 14.99 12.69
CA LEU A 187 -19.11 14.09 12.79
C LEU A 187 -18.66 13.55 11.42
N MET A 188 -19.50 13.65 10.39
CA MET A 188 -19.15 13.17 9.05
C MET A 188 -19.13 14.30 8.03
N GLN A 189 -18.36 14.07 6.96
CA GLN A 189 -18.34 14.90 5.77
C GLN A 189 -18.38 14.02 4.52
N LYS A 190 -18.83 14.58 3.37
CA LYS A 190 -18.81 13.89 2.07
C LYS A 190 -17.69 14.45 1.22
N TRP A 191 -17.01 13.58 0.46
CA TRP A 191 -15.97 14.00 -0.47
C TRP A 191 -16.07 13.23 -1.79
N PRO A 192 -15.98 13.91 -2.96
CA PRO A 192 -15.99 13.27 -4.26
C PRO A 192 -14.75 12.37 -4.45
N VAL A 193 -14.96 11.11 -4.82
CA VAL A 193 -13.87 10.12 -4.89
C VAL A 193 -12.82 10.42 -5.96
N ARG A 194 -13.23 11.05 -7.07
CA ARG A 194 -12.34 11.37 -8.20
C ARG A 194 -11.50 12.63 -7.97
N VAL A 195 -11.75 13.37 -6.91
CA VAL A 195 -11.03 14.61 -6.57
C VAL A 195 -10.12 14.35 -5.38
N GLY A 196 -8.81 14.55 -5.56
CA GLY A 196 -7.84 14.45 -4.46
C GLY A 196 -8.13 15.47 -3.36
N ARG A 197 -7.88 15.11 -2.11
CA ARG A 197 -8.07 16.02 -0.98
C ARG A 197 -6.91 17.04 -0.93
N PRO A 198 -7.22 18.32 -0.75
CA PRO A 198 -6.22 19.37 -0.79
C PRO A 198 -5.30 19.35 0.44
N TYR A 199 -4.10 19.86 0.28
CA TYR A 199 -3.08 20.04 1.31
C TYR A 199 -2.37 21.37 1.10
N LYS A 200 -1.65 21.89 2.12
CA LYS A 200 -0.89 23.15 1.99
C LYS A 200 0.37 22.95 1.16
N LYS A 201 1.15 21.93 1.47
CA LYS A 201 2.46 21.70 0.87
C LYS A 201 2.80 20.21 0.85
N LYS A 202 3.39 19.75 -0.24
CA LYS A 202 4.01 18.42 -0.33
C LYS A 202 5.45 18.50 0.16
N LEU A 203 5.84 17.57 1.03
CA LEU A 203 7.17 17.49 1.61
C LEU A 203 8.07 16.56 0.80
N SER A 204 9.38 16.67 1.00
CA SER A 204 10.35 15.74 0.42
C SER A 204 10.20 14.34 1.02
N PRO A 205 10.33 13.28 0.22
CA PRO A 205 10.31 11.90 0.69
C PRO A 205 11.69 11.48 1.22
N ASP A 206 12.13 12.09 2.33
CA ASP A 206 13.46 11.93 2.93
C ASP A 206 13.51 10.98 4.14
N MET A 207 12.37 10.39 4.51
CA MET A 207 12.26 9.44 5.60
C MET A 207 11.77 8.09 5.07
N PRO A 208 12.33 6.94 5.48
CA PRO A 208 11.84 5.63 5.07
C PRO A 208 10.51 5.28 5.75
N LEU A 209 9.69 4.51 5.07
CA LEU A 209 8.63 3.73 5.66
C LEU A 209 9.24 2.39 6.05
N ILE A 210 9.55 2.20 7.33
CA ILE A 210 10.17 0.99 7.82
C ILE A 210 9.16 -0.16 7.77
N THR A 211 9.56 -1.27 7.17
CA THR A 211 8.69 -2.42 6.93
C THR A 211 9.08 -3.66 7.74
N GLY A 212 10.30 -3.69 8.27
CA GLY A 212 10.87 -4.88 8.92
C GLY A 212 11.22 -6.01 7.95
N GLN A 213 11.04 -5.78 6.65
CA GLN A 213 11.43 -6.71 5.60
C GLN A 213 12.82 -6.35 5.08
N ARG A 214 13.81 -7.22 5.32
CA ARG A 214 15.23 -6.93 5.03
C ARG A 214 15.49 -6.52 3.59
N VAL A 215 14.94 -7.26 2.62
CA VAL A 215 15.13 -6.95 1.19
C VAL A 215 14.56 -5.57 0.83
N ILE A 216 13.47 -5.16 1.47
CA ILE A 216 12.84 -3.86 1.26
C ILE A 216 13.65 -2.76 1.96
N ASP A 217 13.73 -2.81 3.28
CA ASP A 217 14.31 -1.73 4.08
C ASP A 217 15.77 -1.46 3.74
N THR A 218 16.52 -2.51 3.36
CA THR A 218 17.96 -2.40 3.06
C THR A 218 18.22 -2.11 1.59
N LEU A 219 17.70 -2.94 0.67
CA LEU A 219 18.07 -2.85 -0.73
C LEU A 219 17.18 -1.89 -1.52
N PHE A 220 15.87 -1.95 -1.31
CA PHE A 220 14.88 -1.22 -2.09
C PHE A 220 13.86 -0.46 -1.24
N PRO A 221 14.32 0.45 -0.37
CA PRO A 221 13.45 1.11 0.58
C PRO A 221 12.41 2.00 -0.10
N ILE A 222 11.23 2.07 0.52
CA ILE A 222 10.19 3.02 0.17
C ILE A 222 10.21 4.19 1.16
N ALA A 223 10.01 5.39 0.65
CA ALA A 223 9.87 6.56 1.52
C ALA A 223 8.47 6.62 2.16
N LYS A 224 8.37 7.21 3.32
CA LYS A 224 7.10 7.60 3.95
C LYS A 224 6.39 8.61 3.05
N GLY A 225 5.19 8.27 2.59
CA GLY A 225 4.50 9.01 1.54
C GLY A 225 4.96 8.66 0.12
N GLY A 226 5.75 7.59 -0.05
CA GLY A 226 6.24 7.13 -1.34
C GLY A 226 5.27 6.23 -2.10
N VAL A 227 5.69 5.85 -3.30
CA VAL A 227 4.92 4.98 -4.19
C VAL A 227 5.76 3.79 -4.63
N ALA A 228 5.18 2.61 -4.52
CA ALA A 228 5.83 1.35 -4.93
C ALA A 228 4.88 0.48 -5.76
N ALA A 229 5.47 -0.32 -6.63
CA ALA A 229 4.77 -1.40 -7.33
C ALA A 229 5.38 -2.75 -6.98
N VAL A 230 4.51 -3.75 -6.85
CA VAL A 230 4.86 -5.16 -6.62
C VAL A 230 4.39 -5.98 -7.81
N PRO A 231 5.11 -5.97 -8.93
CA PRO A 231 4.77 -6.81 -10.05
C PRO A 231 5.28 -8.23 -9.84
N GLY A 232 4.52 -9.19 -10.32
CA GLY A 232 4.93 -10.58 -10.31
C GLY A 232 3.88 -11.51 -10.90
N PRO A 233 4.30 -12.67 -11.39
CA PRO A 233 3.38 -13.68 -11.89
C PRO A 233 2.47 -14.22 -10.79
N PHE A 234 1.47 -14.98 -11.18
CA PHE A 234 0.61 -15.69 -10.23
C PHE A 234 1.44 -16.65 -9.37
N GLY A 235 1.16 -16.70 -8.06
CA GLY A 235 1.85 -17.60 -7.12
C GLY A 235 3.25 -17.11 -6.67
N SER A 236 3.69 -15.92 -7.09
CA SER A 236 4.98 -15.35 -6.65
C SER A 236 4.98 -14.75 -5.25
N GLY A 237 3.83 -14.74 -4.56
CA GLY A 237 3.70 -14.23 -3.19
C GLY A 237 3.35 -12.74 -3.07
N LYS A 238 2.74 -12.11 -4.10
CA LYS A 238 2.29 -10.71 -4.04
C LYS A 238 1.46 -10.39 -2.80
N THR A 239 0.40 -11.17 -2.60
CA THR A 239 -0.52 -11.00 -1.46
C THR A 239 0.20 -11.18 -0.13
N VAL A 240 1.11 -12.17 -0.01
CA VAL A 240 1.91 -12.37 1.21
C VAL A 240 2.78 -11.15 1.51
N VAL A 241 3.45 -10.58 0.50
CA VAL A 241 4.25 -9.35 0.67
C VAL A 241 3.38 -8.21 1.17
N GLN A 242 2.20 -8.01 0.57
CA GLN A 242 1.28 -6.95 0.99
C GLN A 242 0.73 -7.17 2.40
N HIS A 243 0.42 -8.40 2.79
CA HIS A 243 0.00 -8.73 4.16
C HIS A 243 1.12 -8.46 5.18
N GLN A 244 2.37 -8.82 4.85
CA GLN A 244 3.51 -8.50 5.70
C GLN A 244 3.70 -6.99 5.84
N LEU A 245 3.55 -6.23 4.77
CA LEU A 245 3.60 -4.77 4.81
C LEU A 245 2.45 -4.18 5.63
N ALA A 246 1.23 -4.67 5.46
CA ALA A 246 0.07 -4.24 6.26
C ALA A 246 0.28 -4.50 7.76
N LYS A 247 0.87 -5.64 8.11
CA LYS A 247 1.13 -6.04 9.49
C LYS A 247 2.27 -5.24 10.14
N TRP A 248 3.38 -5.05 9.43
CA TRP A 248 4.64 -4.63 10.03
C TRP A 248 5.08 -3.21 9.69
N ALA A 249 4.59 -2.64 8.56
CA ALA A 249 5.00 -1.29 8.18
C ALA A 249 4.68 -0.27 9.28
N GLU A 250 5.55 0.74 9.39
CA GLU A 250 5.36 1.86 10.32
C GLU A 250 4.27 2.83 9.83
N ALA A 251 3.06 2.29 9.65
CA ALA A 251 1.87 3.05 9.34
C ALA A 251 0.90 2.99 10.52
N ASP A 252 0.22 4.11 10.78
CA ASP A 252 -0.80 4.18 11.82
C ASP A 252 -2.11 3.57 11.35
N ILE A 253 -2.43 3.78 10.07
CA ILE A 253 -3.67 3.32 9.42
C ILE A 253 -3.30 2.52 8.18
N VAL A 254 -4.02 1.44 7.96
CA VAL A 254 -3.93 0.62 6.75
C VAL A 254 -5.26 0.70 5.98
N VAL A 255 -5.17 0.97 4.68
CA VAL A 255 -6.30 0.83 3.76
C VAL A 255 -5.95 -0.25 2.76
N TYR A 256 -6.69 -1.34 2.76
CA TYR A 256 -6.49 -2.44 1.83
C TYR A 256 -7.61 -2.48 0.80
N ILE A 257 -7.26 -2.48 -0.48
CA ILE A 257 -8.19 -2.51 -1.61
C ILE A 257 -7.98 -3.81 -2.37
N GLY A 258 -8.91 -4.76 -2.21
CA GLY A 258 -9.02 -5.90 -3.11
C GLY A 258 -9.81 -5.48 -4.35
N CYS A 259 -9.09 -5.23 -5.45
CA CYS A 259 -9.67 -4.74 -6.69
C CYS A 259 -9.71 -5.84 -7.75
N GLY A 260 -10.86 -6.47 -7.92
CA GLY A 260 -11.07 -7.53 -8.92
C GLY A 260 -10.35 -8.85 -8.60
N GLU A 261 -9.98 -9.06 -7.36
CA GLU A 261 -9.36 -10.30 -6.93
C GLU A 261 -10.38 -11.46 -6.84
N ARG A 262 -9.88 -12.67 -6.80
CA ARG A 262 -10.73 -13.86 -6.71
C ARG A 262 -11.43 -13.90 -5.35
N GLY A 263 -12.67 -14.40 -5.35
CA GLY A 263 -13.46 -14.51 -4.13
C GLY A 263 -12.76 -15.28 -3.00
N ASN A 264 -12.04 -16.37 -3.32
CA ASN A 264 -11.29 -17.14 -2.32
C ASN A 264 -10.11 -16.33 -1.72
N GLU A 265 -9.32 -15.62 -2.54
CA GLU A 265 -8.22 -14.77 -2.06
C GLU A 265 -8.73 -13.63 -1.18
N MET A 266 -9.86 -13.03 -1.57
CA MET A 266 -10.49 -11.99 -0.77
C MET A 266 -11.07 -12.54 0.53
N THR A 267 -11.61 -13.76 0.52
CA THR A 267 -12.09 -14.44 1.72
C THR A 267 -10.94 -14.72 2.70
N ASP A 268 -9.77 -15.10 2.20
CA ASP A 268 -8.57 -15.30 3.03
C ASP A 268 -8.19 -13.98 3.72
N VAL A 269 -8.15 -12.85 2.99
CA VAL A 269 -7.91 -11.52 3.59
C VAL A 269 -8.93 -11.17 4.67
N LEU A 270 -10.22 -11.40 4.39
CA LEU A 270 -11.31 -11.10 5.32
C LEU A 270 -11.29 -11.96 6.59
N ASN A 271 -10.76 -13.17 6.50
CA ASN A 271 -10.60 -14.07 7.65
C ASN A 271 -9.29 -13.80 8.40
N GLU A 272 -8.20 -13.57 7.69
CA GLU A 272 -6.87 -13.40 8.31
C GLU A 272 -6.72 -12.06 9.04
N PHE A 273 -7.17 -10.94 8.47
CA PHE A 273 -6.96 -9.61 9.06
C PHE A 273 -7.57 -9.44 10.45
N PRO A 274 -8.76 -9.98 10.76
CA PRO A 274 -9.30 -9.96 12.12
C PRO A 274 -8.53 -10.83 13.12
N GLU A 275 -7.82 -11.87 12.64
CA GLU A 275 -7.02 -12.79 13.48
C GLU A 275 -5.58 -12.32 13.65
N LEU A 276 -5.04 -11.55 12.69
CA LEU A 276 -3.69 -11.01 12.76
C LEU A 276 -3.57 -10.01 13.91
N ILE A 277 -2.61 -10.28 14.79
CA ILE A 277 -2.28 -9.37 15.89
C ILE A 277 -1.24 -8.36 15.41
N ASP A 278 -1.50 -7.09 15.62
CA ASP A 278 -0.53 -6.03 15.44
C ASP A 278 0.51 -6.12 16.58
N PRO A 279 1.76 -6.43 16.27
CA PRO A 279 2.77 -6.65 17.30
C PRO A 279 3.14 -5.40 18.09
N LYS A 280 2.83 -4.20 17.57
CA LYS A 280 3.09 -2.92 18.25
C LYS A 280 2.05 -2.63 19.34
N THR A 281 0.81 -2.99 19.10
CA THR A 281 -0.31 -2.65 19.97
C THR A 281 -0.88 -3.84 20.73
N GLY A 282 -0.57 -5.08 20.31
CA GLY A 282 -1.17 -6.30 20.83
C GLY A 282 -2.65 -6.48 20.51
N LYS A 283 -3.21 -5.62 19.65
CA LYS A 283 -4.61 -5.66 19.20
C LYS A 283 -4.68 -6.28 17.80
N THR A 284 -5.88 -6.59 17.32
CA THR A 284 -6.04 -7.09 15.96
C THR A 284 -5.72 -6.01 14.92
N LEU A 285 -5.22 -6.43 13.77
CA LEU A 285 -4.88 -5.51 12.68
C LEU A 285 -6.10 -4.69 12.21
N MET A 286 -7.30 -5.26 12.32
CA MET A 286 -8.57 -4.58 12.01
C MET A 286 -8.81 -3.31 12.84
N GLU A 287 -8.23 -3.20 14.04
CA GLU A 287 -8.35 -2.00 14.88
C GLU A 287 -7.80 -0.71 14.23
N ARG A 288 -6.99 -0.85 13.17
CA ARG A 288 -6.40 0.25 12.40
C ARG A 288 -6.57 0.09 10.88
N THR A 289 -7.48 -0.80 10.45
CA THR A 289 -7.61 -1.14 9.02
C THR A 289 -9.01 -0.81 8.50
N VAL A 290 -9.06 -0.33 7.24
CA VAL A 290 -10.25 -0.24 6.41
C VAL A 290 -10.06 -1.19 5.23
N LEU A 291 -11.04 -2.08 4.99
CA LEU A 291 -11.03 -3.00 3.87
C LEU A 291 -12.04 -2.58 2.80
N ILE A 292 -11.59 -2.61 1.55
CA ILE A 292 -12.47 -2.45 0.38
C ILE A 292 -12.36 -3.73 -0.42
N ALA A 293 -13.45 -4.48 -0.49
CA ALA A 293 -13.53 -5.76 -1.15
C ALA A 293 -14.39 -5.65 -2.41
N ASN A 294 -13.74 -5.69 -3.57
CA ASN A 294 -14.40 -5.84 -4.85
C ASN A 294 -13.85 -7.07 -5.57
N THR A 295 -14.63 -8.14 -5.58
CA THR A 295 -14.23 -9.42 -6.18
C THR A 295 -14.44 -9.41 -7.70
N SER A 296 -13.85 -10.36 -8.40
CA SER A 296 -13.87 -10.46 -9.87
C SER A 296 -15.26 -10.71 -10.46
N ASP A 297 -16.18 -11.23 -9.68
CA ASP A 297 -17.60 -11.45 -10.05
C ASP A 297 -18.51 -10.23 -9.81
N MET A 298 -18.00 -9.22 -9.09
CA MET A 298 -18.72 -7.96 -8.90
C MET A 298 -18.69 -7.08 -10.18
N PRO A 299 -19.65 -6.15 -10.35
CA PRO A 299 -19.73 -5.30 -11.52
C PRO A 299 -18.43 -4.51 -11.79
N VAL A 300 -18.05 -4.45 -13.07
CA VAL A 300 -16.81 -3.80 -13.55
C VAL A 300 -16.73 -2.35 -13.11
N ALA A 301 -17.85 -1.65 -13.13
CA ALA A 301 -17.94 -0.27 -12.70
C ALA A 301 -17.57 -0.06 -11.23
N ALA A 302 -18.04 -0.93 -10.34
CA ALA A 302 -17.69 -0.89 -8.92
C ALA A 302 -16.20 -1.22 -8.71
N ARG A 303 -15.63 -2.09 -9.56
CA ARG A 303 -14.18 -2.37 -9.58
C ARG A 303 -13.38 -1.11 -9.92
N GLU A 304 -13.79 -0.38 -10.95
CA GLU A 304 -13.14 0.88 -11.32
C GLU A 304 -13.21 1.92 -10.19
N ALA A 305 -14.37 2.04 -9.53
CA ALA A 305 -14.56 2.99 -8.43
C ALA A 305 -13.79 2.65 -7.15
N SER A 306 -13.53 1.37 -6.88
CA SER A 306 -12.92 0.88 -5.63
C SER A 306 -11.59 1.55 -5.31
N ILE A 307 -10.76 1.79 -6.30
CA ILE A 307 -9.46 2.44 -6.17
C ILE A 307 -9.62 3.89 -5.67
N TYR A 308 -10.58 4.62 -6.23
CA TYR A 308 -10.84 6.01 -5.82
C TYR A 308 -11.49 6.10 -4.45
N THR A 309 -12.38 5.17 -4.13
CA THR A 309 -12.99 5.05 -2.80
C THR A 309 -11.92 4.86 -1.73
N GLY A 310 -11.03 3.90 -1.93
CA GLY A 310 -9.97 3.59 -0.97
C GLY A 310 -8.97 4.72 -0.79
N ILE A 311 -8.49 5.30 -1.87
CA ILE A 311 -7.50 6.37 -1.76
C ILE A 311 -8.08 7.64 -1.13
N THR A 312 -9.37 7.92 -1.34
CA THR A 312 -10.04 9.06 -0.70
C THR A 312 -10.17 8.87 0.82
N ILE A 313 -10.50 7.66 1.27
CA ILE A 313 -10.51 7.31 2.69
C ILE A 313 -9.09 7.42 3.27
N ALA A 314 -8.09 6.94 2.56
CA ALA A 314 -6.70 7.04 2.99
C ALA A 314 -6.22 8.49 3.12
N GLU A 315 -6.56 9.37 2.16
CA GLU A 315 -6.27 10.81 2.24
C GLU A 315 -6.96 11.49 3.43
N TYR A 316 -8.16 11.04 3.79
CA TYR A 316 -8.87 11.59 4.95
C TYR A 316 -8.13 11.32 6.26
N PHE A 317 -7.61 10.11 6.44
CA PHE A 317 -6.77 9.79 7.62
C PHE A 317 -5.40 10.49 7.56
N ARG A 318 -4.80 10.63 6.37
CA ARG A 318 -3.60 11.47 6.18
C ARG A 318 -3.84 12.90 6.67
N ASP A 319 -4.99 13.47 6.35
CA ASP A 319 -5.33 14.85 6.73
C ASP A 319 -5.47 15.02 8.25
N MET A 320 -5.71 13.95 8.99
CA MET A 320 -5.66 13.94 10.46
C MET A 320 -4.24 13.91 11.02
N GLY A 321 -3.21 13.81 10.17
CA GLY A 321 -1.81 13.68 10.56
C GLY A 321 -1.32 12.25 10.76
N TYR A 322 -2.07 11.25 10.31
CA TYR A 322 -1.64 9.86 10.36
C TYR A 322 -0.70 9.49 9.21
N SER A 323 0.16 8.52 9.46
CA SER A 323 0.88 7.80 8.42
C SER A 323 0.00 6.67 7.92
N VAL A 324 -0.45 6.78 6.67
CA VAL A 324 -1.36 5.81 6.05
C VAL A 324 -0.61 4.98 5.03
N ALA A 325 -0.77 3.66 5.08
CA ALA A 325 -0.32 2.75 4.04
C ALA A 325 -1.54 2.22 3.28
N LEU A 326 -1.57 2.44 1.97
CA LEU A 326 -2.59 1.93 1.09
C LEU A 326 -2.00 0.80 0.24
N MET A 327 -2.62 -0.38 0.32
CA MET A 327 -2.32 -1.55 -0.50
C MET A 327 -3.43 -1.72 -1.54
N GLY A 328 -3.06 -1.77 -2.83
CA GLY A 328 -3.99 -2.02 -3.93
C GLY A 328 -3.70 -3.35 -4.61
N ASP A 329 -4.55 -4.35 -4.41
CA ASP A 329 -4.42 -5.67 -5.01
C ASP A 329 -5.64 -5.97 -5.91
N SER A 330 -5.56 -5.86 -7.24
CA SER A 330 -4.39 -5.40 -7.99
C SER A 330 -4.77 -4.27 -8.96
N THR A 331 -3.81 -3.41 -9.22
CA THR A 331 -3.99 -2.32 -10.20
C THR A 331 -4.16 -2.83 -11.64
N SER A 332 -3.68 -4.04 -11.95
CA SER A 332 -3.94 -4.70 -13.24
C SER A 332 -5.43 -4.96 -13.45
N ARG A 333 -6.13 -5.41 -12.42
CA ARG A 333 -7.58 -5.66 -12.51
C ARG A 333 -8.38 -4.35 -12.63
N TRP A 334 -7.88 -3.27 -12.04
CA TRP A 334 -8.42 -1.95 -12.28
C TRP A 334 -8.22 -1.50 -13.73
N ALA A 335 -7.03 -1.70 -14.29
CA ALA A 335 -6.75 -1.39 -15.70
C ALA A 335 -7.62 -2.24 -16.65
N GLU A 336 -7.86 -3.52 -16.35
CA GLU A 336 -8.81 -4.36 -17.09
C GLU A 336 -10.23 -3.78 -17.05
N ALA A 337 -10.68 -3.25 -15.90
CA ALA A 337 -11.97 -2.58 -15.81
C ALA A 337 -12.02 -1.34 -16.70
N LEU A 338 -10.96 -0.53 -16.75
CA LEU A 338 -10.87 0.63 -17.65
C LEU A 338 -10.92 0.19 -19.12
N ARG A 339 -10.24 -0.91 -19.49
CA ARG A 339 -10.28 -1.47 -20.85
C ARG A 339 -11.68 -1.93 -21.24
N GLU A 340 -12.36 -2.65 -20.35
CA GLU A 340 -13.74 -3.11 -20.61
C GLU A 340 -14.71 -1.94 -20.77
N MET A 341 -14.57 -0.91 -19.96
CA MET A 341 -15.39 0.30 -20.02
C MET A 341 -15.17 1.06 -21.33
N SER A 342 -13.92 1.33 -21.68
CA SER A 342 -13.53 1.99 -22.93
C SER A 342 -14.05 1.24 -24.16
N GLY A 343 -13.94 -0.11 -24.17
CA GLY A 343 -14.48 -0.93 -25.24
C GLY A 343 -16.00 -0.83 -25.39
N ARG A 344 -16.75 -0.72 -24.29
CA ARG A 344 -18.22 -0.54 -24.31
C ARG A 344 -18.65 0.86 -24.77
N LEU A 345 -17.80 1.86 -24.51
CA LEU A 345 -17.99 3.24 -25.01
C LEU A 345 -17.59 3.40 -26.48
N GLU A 346 -17.08 2.35 -27.09
CA GLU A 346 -16.57 2.37 -28.48
C GLU A 346 -15.43 3.39 -28.67
N GLU A 347 -14.66 3.68 -27.59
CA GLU A 347 -13.49 4.54 -27.67
C GLU A 347 -12.39 3.89 -28.50
N MET A 348 -11.56 4.72 -29.15
CA MET A 348 -10.44 4.21 -29.95
C MET A 348 -9.43 3.49 -29.01
N PRO A 349 -9.18 2.19 -29.23
CA PRO A 349 -8.27 1.44 -28.39
C PRO A 349 -6.80 1.87 -28.62
N GLY A 350 -6.05 1.93 -27.54
CA GLY A 350 -4.60 2.04 -27.55
C GLY A 350 -3.93 0.67 -27.61
N GLU A 351 -2.73 0.59 -27.08
CA GLU A 351 -1.91 -0.63 -27.03
C GLU A 351 -2.63 -1.76 -26.27
N GLU A 352 -2.65 -2.96 -26.85
CA GLU A 352 -3.38 -4.15 -26.33
C GLU A 352 -4.85 -3.92 -25.96
N GLY A 353 -5.50 -2.94 -26.58
CA GLY A 353 -6.91 -2.63 -26.33
C GLY A 353 -7.17 -1.80 -25.06
N TYR A 354 -6.14 -1.34 -24.38
CA TYR A 354 -6.29 -0.41 -23.27
C TYR A 354 -6.64 1.00 -23.77
N PRO A 355 -7.36 1.83 -22.96
CA PRO A 355 -7.61 3.20 -23.33
C PRO A 355 -6.32 4.02 -23.39
N ALA A 356 -6.24 4.98 -24.32
CA ALA A 356 -5.08 5.85 -24.48
C ALA A 356 -4.73 6.64 -23.20
N TYR A 357 -5.71 6.86 -22.33
CA TYR A 357 -5.55 7.57 -21.05
C TYR A 357 -5.15 6.66 -19.86
N LEU A 358 -4.81 5.39 -20.08
CA LEU A 358 -4.41 4.46 -18.99
C LEU A 358 -3.28 5.05 -18.15
N GLY A 359 -2.21 5.53 -18.78
CA GLY A 359 -1.06 6.10 -18.07
C GLY A 359 -1.43 7.33 -17.23
N SER A 360 -2.28 8.21 -17.74
CA SER A 360 -2.73 9.38 -16.98
C SER A 360 -3.63 9.02 -15.80
N ARG A 361 -4.47 7.99 -15.92
CA ARG A 361 -5.29 7.49 -14.79
C ARG A 361 -4.43 6.86 -13.69
N LEU A 362 -3.44 6.04 -14.07
CA LEU A 362 -2.47 5.50 -13.12
C LEU A 362 -1.67 6.61 -12.42
N ALA A 363 -1.20 7.62 -13.18
CA ALA A 363 -0.49 8.76 -12.61
C ALA A 363 -1.37 9.53 -11.61
N GLN A 364 -2.62 9.84 -11.95
CA GLN A 364 -3.57 10.50 -11.05
C GLN A 364 -3.79 9.73 -9.74
N PHE A 365 -3.80 8.41 -9.79
CA PHE A 365 -3.91 7.58 -8.60
C PHE A 365 -2.65 7.65 -7.73
N TYR A 366 -1.48 7.37 -8.30
CA TYR A 366 -0.23 7.34 -7.55
C TYR A 366 0.23 8.73 -7.07
N GLU A 367 -0.09 9.81 -7.81
CA GLU A 367 0.23 11.19 -7.42
C GLU A 367 -0.52 11.68 -6.16
N ARG A 368 -1.62 11.02 -5.79
CA ARG A 368 -2.33 11.29 -4.53
C ARG A 368 -1.53 10.87 -3.29
N ALA A 369 -0.54 9.99 -3.45
CA ALA A 369 0.43 9.68 -2.41
C ALA A 369 1.33 10.88 -2.11
N GLY A 370 1.79 10.95 -0.89
CA GLY A 370 2.75 11.97 -0.47
C GLY A 370 2.80 12.16 1.03
N ARG A 371 3.91 12.72 1.47
CA ARG A 371 4.06 13.32 2.79
C ARG A 371 3.75 14.80 2.65
N VAL A 372 2.82 15.31 3.43
CA VAL A 372 2.25 16.64 3.23
C VAL A 372 2.08 17.38 4.55
N ILE A 373 2.13 18.72 4.45
CA ILE A 373 1.53 19.58 5.49
C ILE A 373 0.04 19.68 5.15
N THR A 374 -0.80 19.24 6.07
CA THR A 374 -2.25 19.22 5.88
C THR A 374 -2.84 20.64 5.85
N LEU A 375 -4.10 20.77 5.41
CA LEU A 375 -4.85 21.99 5.63
C LEU A 375 -5.03 22.24 7.14
N GLY A 376 -5.42 23.43 7.48
CA GLY A 376 -5.59 23.79 8.89
C GLY A 376 -4.49 24.72 9.37
N SER A 377 -4.63 25.29 10.55
CA SER A 377 -3.72 26.30 11.10
C SER A 377 -2.48 25.72 11.78
N ASP A 378 -2.48 24.43 12.14
CA ASP A 378 -1.46 23.81 13.01
C ASP A 378 -0.26 23.20 12.29
N ASP A 379 -0.16 23.36 10.95
CA ASP A 379 0.90 22.77 10.11
C ASP A 379 1.16 21.27 10.40
N THR A 380 0.10 20.52 10.69
CA THR A 380 0.17 19.08 10.96
C THR A 380 0.71 18.33 9.75
N GLU A 381 1.66 17.44 9.99
CA GLU A 381 2.21 16.57 8.96
C GLU A 381 1.43 15.26 8.90
N GLY A 382 1.10 14.80 7.69
CA GLY A 382 0.51 13.49 7.42
C GLY A 382 1.15 12.84 6.20
N ALA A 383 1.06 11.54 6.10
CA ALA A 383 1.64 10.80 4.99
C ALA A 383 0.68 9.74 4.43
N LEU A 384 0.69 9.57 3.12
CA LEU A 384 0.00 8.50 2.41
C LEU A 384 1.00 7.79 1.50
N SER A 385 1.37 6.57 1.85
CA SER A 385 2.18 5.68 1.02
C SER A 385 1.27 4.74 0.23
N VAL A 386 1.55 4.55 -1.05
CA VAL A 386 0.73 3.71 -1.94
C VAL A 386 1.58 2.58 -2.51
N ILE A 387 1.11 1.35 -2.31
CA ILE A 387 1.76 0.12 -2.78
C ILE A 387 0.75 -0.63 -3.65
N GLY A 388 1.01 -0.67 -4.96
CA GLY A 388 0.15 -1.33 -5.93
C GLY A 388 0.71 -2.67 -6.39
N ALA A 389 -0.06 -3.74 -6.26
CA ALA A 389 0.27 -5.00 -6.91
C ALA A 389 -0.03 -4.92 -8.40
N VAL A 390 0.86 -5.47 -9.21
CA VAL A 390 0.69 -5.60 -10.65
C VAL A 390 0.79 -7.09 -11.01
N SER A 391 -0.15 -7.57 -11.81
CA SER A 391 -0.24 -8.98 -12.21
C SER A 391 -0.05 -9.10 -13.72
N PRO A 392 1.20 -8.99 -14.23
CA PRO A 392 1.44 -9.08 -15.66
C PRO A 392 1.12 -10.49 -16.17
N PRO A 393 0.38 -10.63 -17.28
CA PRO A 393 0.10 -11.92 -17.90
C PRO A 393 1.38 -12.65 -18.23
N GLY A 394 1.49 -13.93 -17.82
CA GLY A 394 2.70 -14.71 -18.06
C GLY A 394 3.98 -14.21 -17.37
N GLY A 395 3.89 -13.19 -16.51
CA GLY A 395 5.04 -12.55 -15.88
C GLY A 395 5.78 -11.55 -16.79
N ASP A 396 5.19 -11.20 -17.93
CA ASP A 396 5.80 -10.27 -18.89
C ASP A 396 5.57 -8.81 -18.45
N ILE A 397 6.61 -8.19 -17.93
CA ILE A 397 6.59 -6.78 -17.50
C ILE A 397 6.60 -5.78 -18.67
N SER A 398 6.70 -6.23 -19.93
CA SER A 398 6.62 -5.36 -21.12
C SER A 398 5.18 -4.96 -21.48
N GLU A 399 4.18 -5.57 -20.85
CA GLU A 399 2.78 -5.28 -21.08
C GLU A 399 2.41 -3.82 -20.66
N PRO A 400 1.35 -3.21 -21.26
CA PRO A 400 1.07 -1.79 -21.12
C PRO A 400 0.85 -1.30 -19.69
N VAL A 401 0.21 -2.10 -18.81
CA VAL A 401 -0.08 -1.68 -17.42
C VAL A 401 1.19 -1.63 -16.61
N SER A 402 2.05 -2.66 -16.74
CA SER A 402 3.36 -2.70 -16.07
C SER A 402 4.24 -1.56 -16.55
N GLN A 403 4.33 -1.34 -17.85
CA GLN A 403 5.13 -0.26 -18.43
C GLN A 403 4.63 1.13 -18.02
N ALA A 404 3.32 1.36 -18.00
CA ALA A 404 2.75 2.62 -17.53
C ALA A 404 3.03 2.82 -16.03
N THR A 405 2.91 1.76 -15.21
CA THR A 405 3.18 1.81 -13.77
C THR A 405 4.65 2.11 -13.49
N LEU A 406 5.59 1.44 -14.18
CA LEU A 406 7.04 1.67 -14.04
C LEU A 406 7.47 3.11 -14.30
N ARG A 407 6.80 3.82 -15.20
CA ARG A 407 7.09 5.24 -15.48
C ARG A 407 6.68 6.18 -14.36
N ILE A 408 5.82 5.73 -13.45
CA ILE A 408 5.20 6.57 -12.42
C ILE A 408 5.79 6.26 -11.04
N VAL A 409 5.93 4.97 -10.69
CA VAL A 409 6.41 4.57 -9.37
C VAL A 409 7.89 4.82 -9.19
N LYS A 410 8.28 5.08 -7.96
CA LYS A 410 9.69 5.30 -7.60
C LYS A 410 10.36 4.03 -7.08
N VAL A 411 9.58 3.05 -6.68
CA VAL A 411 10.06 1.76 -6.15
C VAL A 411 9.41 0.63 -6.92
N PHE A 412 10.22 -0.35 -7.28
CA PHE A 412 9.80 -1.54 -8.00
C PHE A 412 10.34 -2.77 -7.30
N TRP A 413 9.46 -3.59 -6.78
CA TRP A 413 9.79 -4.88 -6.16
C TRP A 413 9.35 -6.02 -7.08
N GLY A 414 10.18 -6.33 -8.07
CA GLY A 414 9.90 -7.38 -9.05
C GLY A 414 9.94 -8.76 -8.39
N LEU A 415 8.79 -9.45 -8.33
CA LEU A 415 8.73 -10.81 -7.81
C LEU A 415 9.06 -11.83 -8.90
N ASP A 416 9.92 -12.77 -8.55
CA ASP A 416 10.44 -13.80 -9.43
C ASP A 416 9.85 -15.18 -9.08
N ALA A 417 9.21 -15.83 -10.06
CA ALA A 417 8.67 -17.17 -9.89
C ALA A 417 9.76 -18.21 -9.57
N SER A 418 10.98 -18.05 -10.09
CA SER A 418 12.08 -18.98 -9.86
C SER A 418 12.52 -18.97 -8.38
N LEU A 419 12.53 -17.79 -7.75
CA LEU A 419 12.79 -17.65 -6.32
C LEU A 419 11.65 -18.26 -5.49
N ALA A 420 10.41 -18.02 -5.87
CA ALA A 420 9.25 -18.61 -5.21
C ALA A 420 9.26 -20.16 -5.30
N TYR A 421 9.60 -20.73 -6.44
CA TYR A 421 9.76 -22.18 -6.61
C TYR A 421 10.89 -22.77 -5.74
N LYS A 422 11.97 -22.00 -5.55
CA LYS A 422 13.05 -22.35 -4.61
C LYS A 422 12.66 -22.12 -3.13
N ARG A 423 11.44 -21.66 -2.87
CA ARG A 423 10.95 -21.26 -1.53
C ARG A 423 11.75 -20.13 -0.88
N HIS A 424 12.38 -19.30 -1.70
CA HIS A 424 13.03 -18.07 -1.24
C HIS A 424 12.00 -16.96 -1.16
N PHE A 425 11.68 -16.53 0.05
CA PHE A 425 10.72 -15.46 0.31
C PHE A 425 11.34 -14.37 1.20
N PRO A 426 10.95 -13.09 1.02
CA PRO A 426 10.15 -12.58 -0.11
C PRO A 426 10.85 -12.86 -1.46
N ALA A 427 10.07 -13.22 -2.48
CA ALA A 427 10.62 -13.59 -3.79
C ALA A 427 11.02 -12.36 -4.64
N VAL A 428 11.50 -11.31 -4.00
CA VAL A 428 11.94 -10.06 -4.65
C VAL A 428 13.28 -10.29 -5.34
N ASN A 429 13.29 -10.12 -6.64
CA ASN A 429 14.50 -10.25 -7.44
C ASN A 429 15.38 -9.00 -7.28
N TRP A 430 16.55 -9.17 -6.68
CA TRP A 430 17.48 -8.08 -6.39
C TRP A 430 18.21 -7.50 -7.60
N LEU A 431 18.23 -8.21 -8.73
CA LEU A 431 18.85 -7.74 -9.96
C LEU A 431 17.90 -6.85 -10.79
N THR A 432 16.60 -7.05 -10.69
CA THR A 432 15.59 -6.33 -11.48
C THR A 432 14.86 -5.26 -10.68
N SER A 433 14.85 -5.36 -9.35
CA SER A 433 14.19 -4.40 -8.46
C SER A 433 15.02 -3.12 -8.28
N TYR A 434 14.35 -2.01 -7.97
CA TYR A 434 15.02 -0.74 -7.69
C TYR A 434 14.22 0.14 -6.73
N SER A 435 14.91 1.11 -6.14
CA SER A 435 14.30 2.23 -5.42
C SER A 435 15.02 3.53 -5.80
N LEU A 436 14.26 4.51 -6.25
CA LEU A 436 14.76 5.85 -6.55
C LEU A 436 14.76 6.78 -5.33
N TYR A 437 14.38 6.27 -4.15
CA TYR A 437 14.42 7.03 -2.90
C TYR A 437 15.73 6.86 -2.13
N VAL A 438 16.59 5.92 -2.52
CA VAL A 438 17.82 5.55 -1.79
C VAL A 438 18.66 6.78 -1.46
N ASP A 439 19.00 7.59 -2.47
CA ASP A 439 19.85 8.77 -2.28
C ASP A 439 19.17 9.86 -1.44
N THR A 440 17.85 10.02 -1.60
CA THR A 440 17.07 11.00 -0.85
C THR A 440 17.03 10.69 0.65
N MET A 441 17.03 9.40 1.01
CA MET A 441 16.98 8.93 2.39
C MET A 441 18.35 8.65 3.01
N ALA A 442 19.45 8.79 2.26
CA ALA A 442 20.80 8.46 2.71
C ALA A 442 21.18 9.17 4.02
N ASN A 443 20.87 10.45 4.14
CA ASN A 443 21.15 11.22 5.36
C ASN A 443 20.36 10.69 6.56
N TRP A 444 19.09 10.31 6.35
CA TRP A 444 18.28 9.75 7.41
C TRP A 444 18.89 8.45 7.97
N TYR A 445 19.31 7.52 7.10
CA TYR A 445 19.95 6.28 7.52
C TYR A 445 21.25 6.53 8.25
N LYS A 446 22.06 7.48 7.76
CA LYS A 446 23.32 7.87 8.39
C LYS A 446 23.13 8.41 9.81
N GLU A 447 22.09 9.19 10.04
CA GLU A 447 21.82 9.82 11.34
C GLU A 447 21.09 8.90 12.32
N ASN A 448 20.22 8.01 11.81
CA ASN A 448 19.31 7.23 12.65
C ASN A 448 19.67 5.75 12.79
N VAL A 449 20.55 5.21 11.92
CA VAL A 449 20.93 3.79 11.95
C VAL A 449 22.46 3.65 12.09
N ALA A 450 23.21 3.91 11.03
CA ALA A 450 24.67 3.81 11.03
C ALA A 450 25.28 4.70 9.94
N SER A 451 26.45 5.27 10.24
CA SER A 451 27.15 6.20 9.33
C SER A 451 27.56 5.57 8.00
N ASP A 452 27.79 4.27 7.98
CA ASP A 452 28.24 3.46 6.85
C ASP A 452 27.12 2.56 6.26
N TRP A 453 25.88 2.74 6.66
CA TRP A 453 24.73 1.98 6.15
C TRP A 453 24.70 1.91 4.61
N MET A 454 24.89 3.06 3.95
CA MET A 454 24.85 3.15 2.49
C MET A 454 26.03 2.43 1.84
N ASP A 455 27.20 2.43 2.47
CA ASP A 455 28.37 1.69 2.01
C ASP A 455 28.15 0.18 2.13
N CYS A 456 27.68 -0.29 3.28
CA CYS A 456 27.31 -1.70 3.48
C CYS A 456 26.29 -2.17 2.45
N ARG A 457 25.22 -1.38 2.22
CA ARG A 457 24.22 -1.66 1.17
C ARG A 457 24.87 -1.77 -0.20
N GLY A 458 25.70 -0.80 -0.57
CA GLY A 458 26.37 -0.77 -1.88
C GLY A 458 27.25 -2.00 -2.10
N ARG A 459 27.99 -2.42 -1.09
CA ARG A 459 28.85 -3.61 -1.12
C ARG A 459 28.05 -4.91 -1.27
N ILE A 460 26.93 -5.04 -0.55
CA ILE A 460 26.01 -6.19 -0.69
C ILE A 460 25.45 -6.26 -2.09
N MET A 461 24.97 -5.16 -2.65
CA MET A 461 24.47 -5.11 -4.02
C MET A 461 25.55 -5.50 -5.05
N HIS A 462 26.77 -5.04 -4.85
CA HIS A 462 27.89 -5.38 -5.73
C HIS A 462 28.21 -6.88 -5.69
N LEU A 463 28.27 -7.50 -4.51
CA LEU A 463 28.50 -8.94 -4.36
C LEU A 463 27.41 -9.77 -5.05
N LEU A 464 26.14 -9.35 -4.96
CA LEU A 464 25.03 -10.02 -5.64
C LEU A 464 25.10 -9.88 -7.18
N GLN A 465 25.62 -8.77 -7.69
CA GLN A 465 25.86 -8.57 -9.11
C GLN A 465 27.03 -9.44 -9.61
N GLU A 466 28.16 -9.45 -8.86
CA GLU A 466 29.30 -10.32 -9.18
C GLU A 466 28.91 -11.82 -9.15
N GLU A 467 28.04 -12.22 -8.21
CA GLU A 467 27.51 -13.59 -8.17
C GLU A 467 26.81 -13.97 -9.47
N ALA A 468 25.95 -13.08 -9.99
CA ALA A 468 25.23 -13.37 -11.23
C ALA A 468 26.17 -13.57 -12.42
N GLU A 469 27.25 -12.78 -12.50
CA GLU A 469 28.28 -12.94 -13.53
C GLU A 469 29.08 -14.25 -13.35
N LEU A 470 29.45 -14.57 -12.12
CA LEU A 470 30.20 -15.79 -11.79
C LEU A 470 29.34 -17.05 -11.99
N GLU A 471 28.04 -17.00 -11.69
CA GLU A 471 27.13 -18.13 -11.96
C GLU A 471 27.06 -18.48 -13.46
N GLU A 472 27.10 -17.49 -14.36
CA GLU A 472 27.17 -17.77 -15.82
C GLU A 472 28.48 -18.47 -16.20
N ILE A 473 29.58 -18.08 -15.58
CA ILE A 473 30.88 -18.76 -15.79
C ILE A 473 30.82 -20.18 -15.25
N VAL A 474 30.28 -20.39 -14.05
CA VAL A 474 30.13 -21.73 -13.44
C VAL A 474 29.29 -22.68 -14.30
N LYS A 475 28.23 -22.19 -14.93
CA LYS A 475 27.40 -22.99 -15.87
C LYS A 475 28.19 -23.49 -17.08
N LEU A 476 29.20 -22.74 -17.51
CA LEU A 476 30.00 -23.07 -18.70
C LEU A 476 31.19 -23.96 -18.38
N VAL A 477 31.91 -23.69 -17.29
CA VAL A 477 33.22 -24.34 -17.03
C VAL A 477 33.27 -25.14 -15.71
N GLY A 478 32.23 -25.06 -14.89
CA GLY A 478 32.16 -25.73 -13.59
C GLY A 478 32.78 -24.92 -12.43
N MET A 479 32.46 -25.31 -11.22
CA MET A 479 32.89 -24.64 -9.97
C MET A 479 34.41 -24.75 -9.75
N ASP A 480 35.01 -25.89 -10.15
CA ASP A 480 36.44 -26.18 -9.94
C ASP A 480 37.38 -25.29 -10.76
N ALA A 481 36.86 -24.65 -11.80
CA ALA A 481 37.60 -23.72 -12.64
C ALA A 481 37.72 -22.30 -12.03
N LEU A 482 36.97 -22.01 -10.99
CA LEU A 482 37.01 -20.69 -10.34
C LEU A 482 38.23 -20.52 -9.43
N SER A 483 38.74 -19.29 -9.40
CA SER A 483 39.77 -18.89 -8.44
C SER A 483 39.24 -18.93 -7.00
N ALA A 484 40.13 -19.10 -6.01
CA ALA A 484 39.73 -19.08 -4.60
C ALA A 484 39.05 -17.76 -4.18
N PRO A 485 39.48 -16.56 -4.64
CA PRO A 485 38.75 -15.31 -4.41
C PRO A 485 37.33 -15.30 -5.00
N ASP A 486 37.13 -15.85 -6.21
CA ASP A 486 35.81 -15.87 -6.84
C ASP A 486 34.88 -16.87 -6.14
N ARG A 487 35.40 -18.01 -5.68
CA ARG A 487 34.65 -18.95 -4.83
C ARG A 487 34.24 -18.31 -3.50
N LEU A 488 35.09 -17.47 -2.90
CA LEU A 488 34.75 -16.72 -1.68
C LEU A 488 33.64 -15.69 -1.93
N LYS A 489 33.65 -15.00 -3.09
CA LYS A 489 32.56 -14.08 -3.47
C LYS A 489 31.23 -14.82 -3.60
N LEU A 490 31.23 -16.00 -4.25
CA LEU A 490 30.02 -16.83 -4.36
C LEU A 490 29.50 -17.27 -2.98
N GLU A 491 30.38 -17.63 -2.05
CA GLU A 491 29.96 -18.00 -0.69
C GLU A 491 29.40 -16.80 0.09
N ALA A 492 30.02 -15.63 -0.04
CA ALA A 492 29.52 -14.41 0.58
C ALA A 492 28.13 -14.02 -0.02
N ALA A 493 27.98 -14.07 -1.32
CA ALA A 493 26.70 -13.79 -1.97
C ALA A 493 25.62 -14.82 -1.59
N ARG A 494 25.99 -16.09 -1.49
CA ARG A 494 25.11 -17.13 -0.96
C ARG A 494 24.62 -16.79 0.46
N SER A 495 25.54 -16.33 1.33
CA SER A 495 25.18 -15.87 2.68
C SER A 495 24.20 -14.71 2.63
N ILE A 496 24.44 -13.73 1.76
CA ILE A 496 23.51 -12.61 1.57
C ILE A 496 22.12 -13.14 1.17
N ARG A 497 22.02 -14.04 0.20
CA ARG A 497 20.72 -14.56 -0.25
C ARG A 497 20.00 -15.40 0.82
N GLU A 498 20.69 -16.38 1.39
CA GLU A 498 20.08 -17.40 2.25
C GLU A 498 19.93 -16.94 3.70
N ASP A 499 20.89 -16.19 4.21
CA ASP A 499 20.93 -15.81 5.61
C ASP A 499 20.35 -14.42 5.85
N PHE A 500 20.56 -13.48 4.92
CA PHE A 500 20.09 -12.11 5.07
C PHE A 500 18.78 -11.84 4.33
N LEU A 501 18.69 -12.10 3.02
CA LEU A 501 17.52 -11.75 2.21
C LEU A 501 16.34 -12.71 2.41
N HIS A 502 16.61 -14.00 2.58
CA HIS A 502 15.57 -14.97 2.86
C HIS A 502 14.99 -14.76 4.27
N GLN A 503 13.71 -14.38 4.34
CA GLN A 503 13.00 -14.02 5.56
C GLN A 503 11.70 -14.81 5.68
N ASN A 504 11.53 -15.55 6.78
CA ASN A 504 10.37 -16.39 7.00
C ASN A 504 9.22 -15.58 7.64
N ALA A 505 8.18 -15.29 6.86
CA ALA A 505 7.00 -14.56 7.31
C ALA A 505 6.22 -15.22 8.46
N PHE A 506 6.38 -16.54 8.64
CA PHE A 506 5.67 -17.33 9.65
C PHE A 506 6.52 -17.67 10.89
N HIS A 507 7.79 -17.22 10.90
CA HIS A 507 8.65 -17.45 12.06
C HIS A 507 8.54 -16.29 13.04
N GLU A 508 8.35 -16.58 14.32
CA GLU A 508 8.08 -15.61 15.37
C GLU A 508 9.10 -14.44 15.42
N THR A 509 10.39 -14.74 15.28
CA THR A 509 11.46 -13.74 15.33
C THR A 509 11.82 -13.19 13.95
N ASP A 510 11.80 -14.04 12.91
CA ASP A 510 12.32 -13.68 11.58
C ASP A 510 11.31 -12.89 10.74
N THR A 511 10.01 -12.94 11.06
CA THR A 511 8.94 -12.23 10.32
C THR A 511 9.13 -10.71 10.28
N TYR A 512 9.80 -10.15 11.30
CA TYR A 512 10.16 -8.73 11.41
C TYR A 512 11.60 -8.57 11.88
N THR A 513 12.37 -7.71 11.20
CA THR A 513 13.75 -7.41 11.59
C THR A 513 13.90 -5.90 11.75
N SER A 514 14.31 -5.43 12.94
CA SER A 514 14.60 -4.01 13.18
C SER A 514 15.77 -3.53 12.33
N LEU A 515 15.83 -2.24 12.02
CA LEU A 515 16.95 -1.65 11.25
C LEU A 515 18.31 -1.88 11.90
N ASP A 516 18.39 -1.79 13.22
CA ASP A 516 19.63 -2.09 13.97
C ASP A 516 20.08 -3.54 13.74
N LYS A 517 19.17 -4.49 13.83
CA LYS A 517 19.47 -5.90 13.56
C LYS A 517 19.82 -6.15 12.09
N GLN A 518 19.13 -5.47 11.16
CA GLN A 518 19.47 -5.53 9.73
C GLN A 518 20.89 -5.04 9.48
N TYR A 519 21.30 -3.93 10.10
CA TYR A 519 22.65 -3.41 10.00
C TYR A 519 23.69 -4.42 10.51
N LYS A 520 23.48 -4.98 11.70
CA LYS A 520 24.37 -5.99 12.27
C LYS A 520 24.48 -7.23 11.40
N MET A 521 23.40 -7.69 10.80
CA MET A 521 23.40 -8.82 9.86
C MET A 521 24.24 -8.50 8.61
N MET A 522 24.07 -7.32 8.01
CA MET A 522 24.90 -6.89 6.88
C MET A 522 26.37 -6.85 7.28
N HIS A 523 26.68 -6.26 8.42
CA HIS A 523 28.04 -6.11 8.91
C HIS A 523 28.71 -7.46 9.18
N LEU A 524 28.00 -8.44 9.75
CA LEU A 524 28.54 -9.79 9.99
C LEU A 524 28.92 -10.50 8.68
N VAL A 525 28.07 -10.42 7.65
CA VAL A 525 28.37 -11.02 6.36
C VAL A 525 29.55 -10.34 5.67
N LEU A 526 29.60 -9.01 5.70
CA LEU A 526 30.70 -8.24 5.11
C LEU A 526 32.01 -8.43 5.88
N ALA A 527 31.98 -8.49 7.21
CA ALA A 527 33.15 -8.77 8.02
C ALA A 527 33.72 -10.17 7.75
N TYR A 528 32.85 -11.19 7.64
CA TYR A 528 33.28 -12.53 7.23
C TYR A 528 33.97 -12.49 5.86
N PHE A 529 33.43 -11.79 4.89
CA PHE A 529 34.01 -11.65 3.55
C PHE A 529 35.37 -10.94 3.57
N ASP A 530 35.47 -9.83 4.30
CA ASP A 530 36.70 -9.03 4.40
C ASP A 530 37.83 -9.80 5.09
N LEU A 531 37.55 -10.38 6.24
CA LEU A 531 38.51 -11.18 7.00
C LEU A 531 38.96 -12.40 6.20
N SER A 532 38.04 -13.10 5.55
CA SER A 532 38.37 -14.26 4.70
C SER A 532 39.17 -13.85 3.47
N THR A 533 38.90 -12.69 2.88
CA THR A 533 39.68 -12.15 1.75
C THR A 533 41.14 -11.84 2.18
N MET A 534 41.31 -11.28 3.37
CA MET A 534 42.63 -11.02 3.93
C MET A 534 43.36 -12.33 4.25
N ALA A 535 42.67 -13.31 4.82
CA ALA A 535 43.24 -14.62 5.13
C ALA A 535 43.67 -15.38 3.85
N LEU A 536 42.88 -15.35 2.77
CA LEU A 536 43.26 -15.92 1.48
C LEU A 536 44.54 -15.29 0.91
N LYS A 537 44.67 -13.97 0.99
CA LYS A 537 45.92 -13.26 0.58
C LYS A 537 47.12 -13.70 1.36
N ASN A 538 46.92 -14.13 2.61
CA ASN A 538 47.95 -14.63 3.50
C ASN A 538 48.11 -16.15 3.45
N GLY A 539 47.55 -16.83 2.43
CA GLY A 539 47.76 -18.24 2.16
C GLY A 539 46.80 -19.21 2.87
N ALA A 540 45.70 -18.72 3.48
CA ALA A 540 44.70 -19.59 4.06
C ALA A 540 43.95 -20.39 3.00
N ASP A 541 43.54 -21.62 3.33
CA ASP A 541 42.77 -22.50 2.43
C ASP A 541 41.29 -22.10 2.39
N ILE A 542 40.74 -21.96 1.18
CA ILE A 542 39.33 -21.60 0.96
C ILE A 542 38.35 -22.60 1.60
N GLU A 543 38.65 -23.89 1.55
CA GLU A 543 37.78 -24.93 2.11
C GLU A 543 37.65 -24.79 3.64
N LYS A 544 38.73 -24.42 4.30
CA LYS A 544 38.74 -24.16 5.75
C LYS A 544 37.95 -22.89 6.10
N LEU A 545 38.00 -21.86 5.27
CA LEU A 545 37.25 -20.60 5.47
C LEU A 545 35.75 -20.81 5.30
N VAL A 546 35.34 -21.56 4.28
CA VAL A 546 33.92 -21.85 4.01
C VAL A 546 33.31 -22.76 5.08
N SER A 547 34.10 -23.67 5.66
CA SER A 547 33.64 -24.62 6.68
C SER A 547 33.73 -24.11 8.14
N LEU A 548 34.02 -22.82 8.34
CA LEU A 548 34.09 -22.24 9.70
C LEU A 548 32.77 -22.38 10.46
N PRO A 549 32.78 -22.82 11.74
CA PRO A 549 31.57 -22.90 12.56
C PRO A 549 30.87 -21.54 12.75
N GLU A 550 31.64 -20.46 12.78
CA GLU A 550 31.12 -19.09 12.89
C GLU A 550 30.27 -18.70 11.68
N ARG A 551 30.53 -19.26 10.52
CA ARG A 551 29.72 -19.07 9.32
C ARG A 551 28.26 -19.55 9.54
N GLU A 552 28.05 -20.66 10.24
CA GLU A 552 26.72 -21.13 10.62
C GLU A 552 26.05 -20.18 11.63
N ARG A 553 26.82 -19.63 12.57
CA ARG A 553 26.29 -18.66 13.54
C ARG A 553 25.86 -17.35 12.85
N VAL A 554 26.63 -16.86 11.88
CA VAL A 554 26.21 -15.71 11.04
C VAL A 554 24.86 -15.99 10.40
N GLY A 555 24.67 -17.18 9.81
CA GLY A 555 23.41 -17.56 9.19
C GLY A 555 22.24 -17.71 10.17
N ARG A 556 22.50 -18.11 11.41
CA ARG A 556 21.47 -18.24 12.45
C ARG A 556 21.16 -16.94 13.19
N PHE A 557 21.92 -15.89 12.99
CA PHE A 557 21.72 -14.61 13.67
C PHE A 557 20.32 -14.02 13.44
N LYS A 558 19.70 -14.29 12.30
CA LYS A 558 18.31 -13.90 12.00
C LYS A 558 17.29 -14.39 13.03
N TYR A 559 17.55 -15.50 13.73
CA TYR A 559 16.68 -16.08 14.76
C TYR A 559 16.97 -15.57 16.17
N VAL A 560 18.00 -14.76 16.37
CA VAL A 560 18.33 -14.16 17.67
C VAL A 560 17.24 -13.16 18.04
N GLN A 561 16.75 -13.24 19.28
CA GLN A 561 15.77 -12.29 19.82
C GLN A 561 16.40 -10.89 19.97
N ASN A 562 15.59 -9.85 19.79
CA ASN A 562 16.07 -8.46 19.80
C ASN A 562 16.86 -8.10 21.05
N GLU A 563 16.49 -8.61 22.22
CA GLU A 563 17.16 -8.37 23.51
C GLU A 563 18.60 -8.90 23.56
N ASN A 564 18.89 -9.94 22.80
CA ASN A 564 20.19 -10.61 22.78
C ASN A 564 21.06 -10.23 21.57
N THR A 565 20.56 -9.39 20.69
CA THR A 565 21.19 -9.06 19.39
C THR A 565 22.59 -8.46 19.56
N GLU A 566 22.76 -7.51 20.48
CA GLU A 566 24.06 -6.86 20.72
C GLU A 566 25.12 -7.86 21.20
N LYS A 567 24.78 -8.60 22.24
CA LYS A 567 25.70 -9.57 22.83
C LYS A 567 26.12 -10.66 21.85
N GLU A 568 25.17 -11.21 21.10
CA GLU A 568 25.45 -12.27 20.12
C GLU A 568 26.27 -11.73 18.94
N TYR A 569 26.02 -10.49 18.51
CA TYR A 569 26.79 -9.82 17.49
C TYR A 569 28.27 -9.66 17.90
N GLU A 570 28.54 -9.13 19.10
CA GLU A 570 29.91 -8.95 19.61
C GLU A 570 30.63 -10.29 19.75
N ASP A 571 29.95 -11.32 20.25
CA ASP A 571 30.53 -12.66 20.43
C ASP A 571 30.86 -13.32 19.07
N ILE A 572 29.96 -13.21 18.07
CA ILE A 572 30.23 -13.73 16.72
C ILE A 572 31.42 -13.00 16.10
N MET A 573 31.47 -11.68 16.16
CA MET A 573 32.60 -10.88 15.63
C MET A 573 33.92 -11.28 16.22
N LEU A 574 34.00 -11.37 17.56
CA LEU A 574 35.22 -11.75 18.27
C LEU A 574 35.71 -13.16 17.90
N ASN A 575 34.77 -14.12 17.82
CA ASN A 575 35.12 -15.51 17.49
C ASN A 575 35.49 -15.64 16.00
N LEU A 576 34.84 -14.92 15.12
CA LEU A 576 35.15 -14.88 13.69
C LEU A 576 36.57 -14.38 13.43
N GLU A 577 36.94 -13.26 14.05
CA GLU A 577 38.32 -12.74 13.99
C GLU A 577 39.37 -13.74 14.50
N LYS A 578 39.10 -14.36 15.65
CA LYS A 578 40.03 -15.37 16.24
C LYS A 578 40.18 -16.60 15.35
N SER A 579 39.06 -17.14 14.84
CA SER A 579 39.07 -18.37 14.04
C SER A 579 39.77 -18.16 12.69
N ILE A 580 39.54 -17.04 12.03
CA ILE A 580 40.17 -16.71 10.75
C ILE A 580 41.70 -16.42 10.95
N ASN A 581 42.08 -15.68 12.00
CA ASN A 581 43.48 -15.43 12.33
C ASN A 581 44.25 -16.73 12.64
N ASN A 582 43.61 -17.70 13.29
CA ASN A 582 44.22 -19.00 13.55
C ASN A 582 44.49 -19.82 12.30
N LEU A 583 43.74 -19.62 11.23
CA LEU A 583 43.99 -20.28 9.94
C LEU A 583 45.19 -19.71 9.20
N THR A 584 45.50 -18.43 9.38
CA THR A 584 46.70 -17.78 8.81
C THR A 584 47.96 -18.13 9.53
N THR A 585 47.93 -18.24 10.89
CA THR A 585 49.11 -18.55 11.70
C THR A 585 49.55 -20.02 11.67
N LYS A 586 48.66 -20.96 11.32
CA LYS A 586 48.99 -22.39 11.15
C LYS A 586 49.65 -22.69 9.79
N GLY A 587 49.49 -21.85 8.78
CA GLY A 587 50.17 -21.98 7.49
C GLY A 587 51.71 -21.83 7.62
N ASP A 588 52.20 -21.00 8.56
CA ASP A 588 53.64 -20.77 8.77
C ASP A 588 54.35 -21.93 9.50
N ASN A 589 53.62 -22.89 10.06
CA ASN A 589 54.20 -24.00 10.87
C ASN A 589 54.12 -25.37 10.17
N GLU A 590 53.53 -25.52 9.02
CA GLU A 590 53.50 -26.79 8.25
C GLU A 590 54.52 -26.85 7.10
N ASP A 591 55.20 -25.73 6.78
CA ASP A 591 56.29 -25.62 5.80
C ASP A 591 57.68 -25.39 6.43
N ALA A 592 57.87 -25.68 7.76
CA ALA A 592 59.14 -25.57 8.43
C ALA A 592 59.73 -26.95 8.85
#